data_c064500cc0c726616112d73a869e2af9
#
_entry.id   c064500cc0c726616112d73a869e2af9
#
_cell.length_a   1.000
_cell.length_b   1.000
_cell.length_c   1.000
_cell.angle_alpha   90.00
_cell.angle_beta   90.00
_cell.angle_gamma   90.00
#
_symmetry.space_group_name_H-M   'P 1'
#
loop_
_entity.id
_entity.type
_entity.pdbx_description
1 polymer ?
#
loop_
_entity_poly.entity_id
_entity_poly.type
_entity_poly.pdbx_seq_one_letter_code
_entity_poly.pdbx_strand_id
1 'polypeptide(L)'
;GEMAIEVMKKLDEANTAIYQNPAPQKVNVHLKKGPFIIVSGHDLKDLEMLLKQTEGTGIHIYTHGEMLPCHGYPGLNKYPHLAGNFGGAWQDQQKQFDNLPGCILMTTNCLMQRPHLQHKCGRLGRCEAHWQKRERRKGF
;
A
#
# COMPACT_ATOMS: atom_id res chain seq x y z
N GLY A 1 7.12 -16.27 -25.15
CA GLY A 1 7.70 -17.43 -24.71
C GLY A 1 8.87 -17.33 -23.75
N GLU A 2 10.01 -17.80 -24.15
CA GLU A 2 11.18 -17.99 -23.28
C GLU A 2 11.67 -16.72 -22.61
N MET A 3 11.74 -15.60 -23.32
CA MET A 3 12.15 -14.31 -22.77
C MET A 3 11.23 -13.84 -21.63
N ALA A 4 9.92 -14.06 -21.74
CA ALA A 4 8.99 -13.69 -20.69
C ALA A 4 9.22 -14.52 -19.42
N ILE A 5 9.49 -15.82 -19.55
CA ILE A 5 9.80 -16.71 -18.43
C ILE A 5 11.10 -16.27 -17.74
N GLU A 6 12.11 -15.90 -18.51
CA GLU A 6 13.38 -15.43 -17.96
C GLU A 6 13.23 -14.11 -17.18
N VAL A 7 12.44 -13.18 -17.70
CA VAL A 7 12.15 -11.92 -17.00
C VAL A 7 11.40 -12.18 -15.69
N MET A 8 10.39 -13.06 -15.71
CA MET A 8 9.65 -13.43 -14.50
C MET A 8 10.56 -14.10 -13.46
N LYS A 9 11.45 -14.99 -13.91
CA LYS A 9 12.44 -15.63 -13.03
C LYS A 9 13.37 -14.61 -12.36
N LYS A 10 13.91 -13.67 -13.13
CA LYS A 10 14.76 -12.61 -12.60
C LYS A 10 14.02 -11.69 -11.62
N LEU A 11 12.75 -11.41 -11.86
CA LEU A 11 11.92 -10.63 -10.95
C LEU A 11 11.71 -11.37 -9.62
N ASP A 12 11.41 -12.67 -9.69
CA ASP A 12 11.26 -13.51 -8.51
C ASP A 12 12.56 -13.60 -7.71
N GLU A 13 13.69 -13.85 -8.38
CA GLU A 13 15.01 -13.87 -7.77
C GLU A 13 15.36 -12.55 -7.09
N ALA A 14 15.06 -11.41 -7.70
CA ALA A 14 15.29 -10.10 -7.12
C ALA A 14 14.42 -9.85 -5.88
N ASN A 15 13.15 -10.18 -5.94
CA ASN A 15 12.23 -10.02 -4.82
C ASN A 15 12.60 -10.94 -3.64
N THR A 16 12.93 -12.19 -3.91
CA THR A 16 13.31 -13.16 -2.87
C THR A 16 14.67 -12.85 -2.25
N ALA A 17 15.61 -12.31 -3.03
CA ALA A 17 16.90 -11.86 -2.51
C ALA A 17 16.77 -10.70 -1.50
N ILE A 18 15.83 -9.77 -1.75
CA ILE A 18 15.64 -8.59 -0.91
C ILE A 18 14.68 -8.89 0.26
N TYR A 19 13.55 -9.54 -0.01
CA TYR A 19 12.45 -9.70 0.93
C TYR A 19 12.34 -11.12 1.52
N GLN A 20 13.24 -12.01 1.16
CA GLN A 20 13.28 -13.43 1.50
C GLN A 20 12.19 -14.25 0.78
N ASN A 21 12.25 -15.58 0.90
CA ASN A 21 11.28 -16.46 0.30
C ASN A 21 9.88 -16.26 0.91
N PRO A 22 8.85 -16.09 0.08
CA PRO A 22 7.51 -15.92 0.58
C PRO A 22 7.01 -17.20 1.28
N ALA A 23 6.27 -17.00 2.36
CA ALA A 23 5.63 -18.08 3.11
C ALA A 23 4.13 -17.78 3.28
N PRO A 24 3.28 -18.80 3.36
CA PRO A 24 1.86 -18.63 3.62
C PRO A 24 1.62 -17.86 4.93
N GLN A 25 0.81 -16.82 4.87
CA GLN A 25 0.48 -15.97 6.01
C GLN A 25 -1.02 -15.75 6.12
N LYS A 26 -1.50 -15.64 7.36
CA LYS A 26 -2.87 -15.19 7.63
C LYS A 26 -2.89 -13.66 7.60
N VAL A 27 -3.66 -13.09 6.68
CA VAL A 27 -3.78 -11.64 6.51
C VAL A 27 -5.09 -11.17 7.11
N ASN A 28 -5.01 -10.17 7.97
CA ASN A 28 -6.21 -9.55 8.54
C ASN A 28 -6.93 -8.70 7.47
N VAL A 29 -8.25 -8.81 7.44
CA VAL A 29 -9.10 -8.04 6.49
C VAL A 29 -9.96 -6.99 7.21
N HIS A 30 -9.81 -6.84 8.52
CA HIS A 30 -10.56 -5.87 9.30
C HIS A 30 -9.74 -4.62 9.58
N LEU A 31 -10.37 -3.44 9.45
CA LEU A 31 -9.74 -2.18 9.81
C LEU A 31 -9.64 -2.04 11.32
N LYS A 32 -8.46 -1.68 11.80
CA LYS A 32 -8.22 -1.28 13.19
C LYS A 32 -8.58 0.19 13.36
N LYS A 33 -8.97 0.56 14.56
CA LYS A 33 -9.24 1.95 14.93
C LYS A 33 -7.93 2.75 14.89
N GLY A 34 -7.96 3.93 14.29
CA GLY A 34 -6.80 4.83 14.20
C GLY A 34 -6.53 5.32 12.78
N PRO A 35 -5.52 6.17 12.60
CA PRO A 35 -5.13 6.66 11.28
C PRO A 35 -4.56 5.53 10.43
N PHE A 36 -4.87 5.54 9.14
CA PHE A 36 -4.40 4.50 8.22
C PHE A 36 -4.10 5.05 6.83
N ILE A 37 -3.25 4.30 6.11
CA ILE A 37 -2.94 4.50 4.70
C ILE A 37 -3.21 3.19 3.97
N ILE A 38 -3.93 3.27 2.86
CA ILE A 38 -4.12 2.14 1.95
C ILE A 38 -3.10 2.28 0.81
N VAL A 39 -2.39 1.20 0.52
CA VAL A 39 -1.41 1.13 -0.57
C VAL A 39 -1.92 0.19 -1.64
N SER A 40 -2.06 0.69 -2.87
CA SER A 40 -2.49 -0.09 -4.02
C SER A 40 -1.47 0.01 -5.16
N GLY A 41 -1.39 -1.03 -5.95
CA GLY A 41 -0.46 -1.17 -7.07
C GLY A 41 0.44 -2.38 -6.91
N HIS A 42 1.67 -2.32 -7.47
CA HIS A 42 2.57 -3.48 -7.54
C HIS A 42 3.96 -3.22 -6.98
N ASP A 43 4.32 -1.97 -6.65
CA ASP A 43 5.68 -1.63 -6.27
C ASP A 43 5.97 -1.94 -4.80
N LEU A 44 6.70 -3.04 -4.58
CA LEU A 44 7.12 -3.47 -3.24
C LEU A 44 8.14 -2.52 -2.61
N LYS A 45 8.93 -1.82 -3.42
CA LYS A 45 9.93 -0.87 -2.93
C LYS A 45 9.27 0.37 -2.34
N ASP A 46 8.27 0.91 -3.00
CA ASP A 46 7.47 2.02 -2.47
C ASP A 46 6.78 1.63 -1.16
N LEU A 47 6.24 0.41 -1.08
CA LEU A 47 5.66 -0.11 0.16
C LEU A 47 6.70 -0.21 1.28
N GLU A 48 7.89 -0.74 0.99
CA GLU A 48 8.97 -0.83 1.98
C GLU A 48 9.37 0.55 2.51
N MET A 49 9.52 1.52 1.62
CA MET A 49 9.85 2.90 1.99
C MET A 49 8.75 3.51 2.88
N LEU A 50 7.49 3.31 2.55
CA LEU A 50 6.38 3.78 3.36
C LEU A 50 6.38 3.12 4.75
N LEU A 51 6.59 1.81 4.82
CA LEU A 51 6.67 1.08 6.10
C LEU A 51 7.79 1.61 6.99
N LYS A 52 8.97 1.89 6.41
CA LYS A 52 10.09 2.50 7.14
C LYS A 52 9.78 3.91 7.65
N GLN A 53 9.12 4.73 6.83
CA GLN A 53 8.78 6.12 7.19
C GLN A 53 7.67 6.19 8.25
N THR A 54 6.77 5.24 8.29
CA THR A 54 5.63 5.22 9.21
C THR A 54 5.86 4.39 10.46
N GLU A 55 7.04 3.80 10.60
CA GLU A 55 7.41 3.04 11.80
C GLU A 55 7.35 3.91 13.06
N GLY A 56 6.67 3.44 14.08
CA GLY A 56 6.52 4.18 15.35
C GLY A 56 5.55 5.36 15.33
N THR A 57 4.90 5.67 14.21
CA THR A 57 3.97 6.80 14.09
C THR A 57 2.54 6.48 14.53
N GLY A 58 2.21 5.22 14.77
CA GLY A 58 0.85 4.77 15.08
C GLY A 58 -0.08 4.70 13.86
N ILE A 59 0.44 4.90 12.65
CA ILE A 59 -0.32 4.80 11.41
C ILE A 59 -0.37 3.33 10.97
N HIS A 60 -1.56 2.83 10.67
CA HIS A 60 -1.75 1.49 10.13
C HIS A 60 -1.64 1.49 8.61
N ILE A 61 -0.91 0.53 8.05
CA ILE A 61 -0.78 0.36 6.61
C ILE A 61 -1.62 -0.84 6.19
N TYR A 62 -2.45 -0.65 5.17
CA TYR A 62 -3.25 -1.69 4.53
C TYR A 62 -2.88 -1.78 3.06
N THR A 63 -2.80 -2.99 2.56
CA THR A 63 -2.62 -3.24 1.13
C THR A 63 -3.97 -3.35 0.43
N HIS A 64 -3.98 -3.18 -0.89
CA HIS A 64 -5.17 -3.36 -1.71
C HIS A 64 -4.82 -4.05 -3.03
N GLY A 65 -5.71 -4.91 -3.51
CA GLY A 65 -5.58 -5.57 -4.81
C GLY A 65 -4.30 -6.39 -4.94
N GLU A 66 -3.54 -6.14 -5.98
CA GLU A 66 -2.32 -6.88 -6.32
C GLU A 66 -1.14 -6.69 -5.34
N MET A 67 -1.28 -5.80 -4.37
CA MET A 67 -0.29 -5.66 -3.28
C MET A 67 -0.43 -6.74 -2.20
N LEU A 68 -1.52 -7.52 -2.20
CA LEU A 68 -1.75 -8.60 -1.23
C LEU A 68 -0.58 -9.58 -1.07
N PRO A 69 0.11 -10.02 -2.13
CA PRO A 69 1.25 -10.94 -2.02
C PRO A 69 2.40 -10.44 -1.15
N CYS A 70 2.51 -9.14 -0.90
CA CYS A 70 3.57 -8.58 -0.05
C CYS A 70 3.57 -9.14 1.37
N HIS A 71 2.41 -9.55 1.88
CA HIS A 71 2.27 -10.15 3.20
C HIS A 71 2.97 -11.51 3.34
N GLY A 72 3.21 -12.20 2.23
CA GLY A 72 3.97 -13.45 2.21
C GLY A 72 5.47 -13.26 2.39
N TYR A 73 6.00 -12.08 2.14
CA TYR A 73 7.44 -11.82 2.26
C TYR A 73 7.85 -11.46 3.70
N PRO A 74 8.71 -12.27 4.34
CA PRO A 74 9.16 -11.99 5.71
C PRO A 74 9.83 -10.62 5.87
N GLY A 75 10.54 -10.15 4.84
CA GLY A 75 11.18 -8.84 4.82
C GLY A 75 10.21 -7.66 4.90
N LEU A 76 8.97 -7.83 4.48
CA LEU A 76 7.90 -6.83 4.57
C LEU A 76 6.95 -7.10 5.74
N ASN A 77 6.61 -8.37 5.99
CA ASN A 77 5.69 -8.76 7.06
C ASN A 77 6.25 -8.53 8.47
N LYS A 78 7.55 -8.31 8.61
CA LYS A 78 8.19 -7.99 9.90
C LYS A 78 7.68 -6.68 10.53
N TYR A 79 7.11 -5.78 9.74
CA TYR A 79 6.60 -4.50 10.24
C TYR A 79 5.23 -4.68 10.91
N PRO A 80 5.09 -4.44 12.23
CA PRO A 80 3.84 -4.71 12.96
C PRO A 80 2.69 -3.79 12.56
N HIS A 81 2.98 -2.62 11.99
CA HIS A 81 1.97 -1.67 11.52
C HIS A 81 1.49 -1.95 10.08
N LEU A 82 2.05 -2.95 9.39
CA LEU A 82 1.44 -3.57 8.21
C LEU A 82 0.23 -4.40 8.69
N ALA A 83 -0.92 -3.75 8.79
CA ALA A 83 -2.05 -4.24 9.55
C ALA A 83 -2.90 -5.31 8.84
N GLY A 84 -2.92 -5.29 7.51
CA GLY A 84 -3.70 -6.24 6.74
C GLY A 84 -4.00 -5.80 5.32
N ASN A 85 -5.01 -6.43 4.72
CA ASN A 85 -5.48 -6.10 3.37
C ASN A 85 -6.87 -5.46 3.42
N PHE A 86 -7.06 -4.42 2.62
CA PHE A 86 -8.32 -3.70 2.50
C PHE A 86 -8.98 -3.98 1.16
N GLY A 87 -10.26 -4.33 1.21
CA GLY A 87 -11.05 -4.49 0.00
C GLY A 87 -10.68 -5.72 -0.84
N GLY A 88 -11.03 -5.65 -2.11
CA GLY A 88 -10.90 -6.73 -3.08
C GLY A 88 -10.06 -6.34 -4.29
N ALA A 89 -10.60 -6.65 -5.49
CA ALA A 89 -9.93 -6.42 -6.75
C ALA A 89 -9.95 -4.93 -7.17
N TRP A 90 -9.04 -4.59 -8.10
CA TRP A 90 -8.90 -3.21 -8.60
C TRP A 90 -10.18 -2.65 -9.24
N GLN A 91 -11.04 -3.50 -9.80
CA GLN A 91 -12.31 -3.10 -10.40
C GLN A 91 -13.27 -2.43 -9.41
N ASP A 92 -13.16 -2.80 -8.14
CA ASP A 92 -14.04 -2.31 -7.08
C ASP A 92 -13.53 -1.02 -6.40
N GLN A 93 -12.37 -0.50 -6.82
CA GLN A 93 -11.74 0.68 -6.22
C GLN A 93 -12.68 1.89 -6.10
N GLN A 94 -13.49 2.14 -7.13
CA GLN A 94 -14.41 3.28 -7.14
C GLN A 94 -15.41 3.23 -5.98
N LYS A 95 -15.91 2.06 -5.65
CA LYS A 95 -16.84 1.84 -4.53
C LYS A 95 -16.12 1.76 -3.20
N GLN A 96 -15.03 1.01 -3.15
CA GLN A 96 -14.32 0.70 -1.91
C GLN A 96 -13.56 1.90 -1.33
N PHE A 97 -13.06 2.79 -2.21
CA PHE A 97 -12.32 3.97 -1.80
C PHE A 97 -13.20 5.21 -1.65
N ASP A 98 -14.51 5.09 -1.91
CA ASP A 98 -15.42 6.20 -1.72
C ASP A 98 -15.61 6.53 -0.23
N ASN A 99 -15.57 7.82 0.09
CA ASN A 99 -15.74 8.34 1.46
C ASN A 99 -14.82 7.73 2.54
N LEU A 100 -13.68 7.14 2.17
CA LEU A 100 -12.72 6.64 3.14
C LEU A 100 -12.10 7.79 3.95
N PRO A 101 -12.08 7.68 5.30
CA PRO A 101 -11.47 8.68 6.17
C PRO A 101 -9.95 8.51 6.31
N GLY A 102 -9.28 8.05 5.26
CA GLY A 102 -7.84 7.75 5.23
C GLY A 102 -7.16 8.26 3.96
N CYS A 103 -5.84 8.06 3.90
CA CYS A 103 -5.05 8.33 2.71
C CYS A 103 -4.93 7.08 1.85
N ILE A 104 -4.84 7.27 0.53
CA ILE A 104 -4.60 6.21 -0.42
C ILE A 104 -3.33 6.54 -1.19
N LEU A 105 -2.37 5.64 -1.15
CA LEU A 105 -1.15 5.69 -1.96
C LEU A 105 -1.31 4.74 -3.14
N MET A 106 -1.18 5.29 -4.33
CA MET A 106 -1.18 4.51 -5.56
C MET A 106 0.26 4.45 -6.09
N THR A 107 0.80 3.26 -6.26
CA THR A 107 2.16 3.06 -6.76
C THR A 107 2.16 2.91 -8.28
N THR A 108 1.87 1.74 -8.79
CA THR A 108 1.88 1.42 -10.22
C THR A 108 0.62 0.65 -10.61
N ASN A 109 0.16 0.83 -11.85
CA ASN A 109 -0.96 0.08 -12.45
C ASN A 109 -2.26 0.04 -11.61
N CYS A 110 -3.26 -0.71 -12.07
CA CYS A 110 -4.52 -0.95 -11.36
C CYS A 110 -5.19 0.33 -10.85
N LEU A 111 -5.14 1.40 -11.67
CA LEU A 111 -5.70 2.71 -11.35
C LEU A 111 -7.03 2.90 -12.06
N MET A 112 -8.09 3.08 -11.28
CA MET A 112 -9.39 3.49 -11.80
C MET A 112 -9.56 5.01 -11.68
N GLN A 113 -9.91 5.66 -12.79
CA GLN A 113 -10.19 7.09 -12.78
C GLN A 113 -11.43 7.39 -11.91
N ARG A 114 -11.32 8.38 -11.04
CA ARG A 114 -12.40 8.78 -10.14
C ARG A 114 -12.77 10.23 -10.32
N PRO A 115 -14.05 10.53 -10.61
CA PRO A 115 -14.49 11.91 -10.75
C PRO A 115 -14.37 12.75 -9.47
N HIS A 116 -14.46 12.13 -8.30
CA HIS A 116 -14.54 12.82 -7.02
C HIS A 116 -13.31 12.70 -6.10
N LEU A 117 -12.29 11.93 -6.49
CA LEU A 117 -11.08 11.74 -5.67
C LEU A 117 -9.93 12.72 -5.97
N GLN A 118 -10.17 13.77 -6.73
CA GLN A 118 -9.12 14.76 -7.06
C GLN A 118 -8.47 15.40 -5.81
N HIS A 119 -9.07 15.27 -4.63
CA HIS A 119 -8.58 15.89 -3.41
C HIS A 119 -8.00 14.94 -2.36
N LYS A 120 -8.16 13.62 -2.52
CA LYS A 120 -7.75 12.66 -1.47
C LYS A 120 -6.75 11.61 -1.92
N CYS A 121 -6.49 11.50 -3.23
CA CYS A 121 -5.55 10.52 -3.78
C CYS A 121 -4.33 11.24 -4.34
N GLY A 122 -3.16 10.98 -3.79
CA GLY A 122 -1.90 11.53 -4.26
C GLY A 122 -1.02 10.46 -4.87
N ARG A 123 -0.34 10.79 -5.96
CA ARG A 123 0.95 10.21 -6.28
C ARG A 123 1.93 10.60 -5.18
N LEU A 124 2.94 9.78 -4.89
CA LEU A 124 4.05 10.16 -4.00
C LEU A 124 4.36 11.66 -4.07
N GLY A 125 4.14 12.40 -3.00
CA GLY A 125 4.36 13.84 -2.91
C GLY A 125 3.12 14.71 -2.69
N ARG A 126 1.89 14.26 -2.95
CA ARG A 126 0.68 15.05 -2.67
C ARG A 126 -0.03 14.71 -1.35
N CYS A 127 0.20 13.54 -0.80
CA CYS A 127 -0.30 13.22 0.54
C CYS A 127 0.37 14.06 1.62
N GLU A 128 1.65 14.40 1.47
CA GLU A 128 2.38 15.31 2.36
C GLU A 128 1.74 16.70 2.44
N ALA A 129 1.30 17.25 1.30
CA ALA A 129 0.68 18.58 1.26
C ALA A 129 -0.64 18.67 2.03
N HIS A 130 -1.37 17.57 2.13
CA HIS A 130 -2.64 17.55 2.88
C HIS A 130 -2.44 17.37 4.39
N TRP A 131 -1.42 16.60 4.77
CA TRP A 131 -0.99 16.43 6.16
C TRP A 131 -0.47 17.75 6.74
N GLN A 132 0.45 18.39 6.03
CA GLN A 132 1.00 19.69 6.42
C GLN A 132 -0.05 20.81 6.54
N LYS A 133 -1.12 20.79 5.70
CA LYS A 133 -2.24 21.73 5.80
C LYS A 133 -3.11 21.49 7.04
N ARG A 134 -3.24 20.24 7.48
CA ARG A 134 -4.05 19.90 8.65
C ARG A 134 -3.35 20.24 9.96
N GLU A 135 -2.03 20.10 10.02
CA GLU A 135 -1.24 20.53 11.18
C GLU A 135 -1.19 22.05 11.31
N ARG A 136 -1.03 22.79 10.20
CA ARG A 136 -1.07 24.25 10.21
C ARG A 136 -2.43 24.82 10.63
N ARG A 137 -3.54 24.09 10.47
CA ARG A 137 -4.87 24.53 10.94
C ARG A 137 -5.11 24.23 12.41
N LYS A 138 -4.30 23.40 13.05
CA LYS A 138 -4.44 23.07 14.48
C LYS A 138 -3.62 23.97 15.41
N GLY A 139 -2.94 25.00 14.87
CA GLY A 139 -2.35 26.08 15.67
C GLY A 139 -1.39 25.59 16.76
N PHE A 140 -0.36 24.85 16.35
CA PHE A 140 0.82 24.62 17.16
C PHE A 140 2.04 25.19 16.46
#